data_aba27c239a5d195e1b996b6c626bc817
#
_entry.id   aba27c239a5d195e1b996b6c626bc817
#
_cell.length_a   1.000
_cell.length_b   1.000
_cell.length_c   1.000
_cell.angle_alpha   90.00
_cell.angle_beta   90.00
_cell.angle_gamma   90.00
#
_symmetry.space_group_name_H-M   'P 1'
#
loop_
_entity.id
_entity.type
_entity.pdbx_description
1 polymer ?
#
loop_
_entity_poly.entity_id
_entity_poly.type
_entity_poly.pdbx_seq_one_letter_code
_entity_poly.pdbx_strand_id
1 'polypeptide(L)'
;MIGLDCNILVQLAMADHPAHQKSLDAVQAEIDRGETLVFPPMVGTEFLHIVTDERRFKPPLTMAEATQWLDDFASEPSVNVIIASPASLALTTAWICTHNLGRKRILDTHLAAILHSHRISRLLTSNPSDFALFTT
;
A
#
# COMPACT_ATOMS: atom_id res chain seq x y z
N MET A 1 -2.88 -11.06 9.07
CA MET A 1 -3.09 -9.93 8.15
C MET A 1 -1.75 -9.43 7.65
N ILE A 2 -1.70 -8.99 6.40
CA ILE A 2 -0.52 -8.39 5.80
C ILE A 2 -0.91 -7.10 5.08
N GLY A 3 -0.16 -6.02 5.34
CA GLY A 3 -0.37 -4.73 4.70
C GLY A 3 0.13 -4.72 3.26
N LEU A 4 -0.48 -3.89 2.43
CA LEU A 4 -0.06 -3.66 1.05
C LEU A 4 0.37 -2.21 0.89
N ASP A 5 1.58 -2.01 0.36
CA ASP A 5 2.05 -0.71 -0.08
C ASP A 5 1.41 -0.36 -1.43
N CYS A 6 1.32 0.92 -1.72
CA CYS A 6 0.76 1.43 -2.96
C CYS A 6 1.41 0.81 -4.20
N ASN A 7 2.72 0.62 -4.20
CA ASN A 7 3.44 0.02 -5.32
C ASN A 7 2.91 -1.37 -5.68
N ILE A 8 2.48 -2.14 -4.69
CA ILE A 8 1.92 -3.47 -4.93
C ILE A 8 0.59 -3.36 -5.69
N LEU A 9 -0.30 -2.45 -5.28
CA LEU A 9 -1.56 -2.22 -6.00
C LEU A 9 -1.31 -1.81 -7.45
N VAL A 10 -0.36 -0.88 -7.65
CA VAL A 10 0.02 -0.44 -9.00
C VAL A 10 0.49 -1.62 -9.85
N GLN A 11 1.36 -2.45 -9.31
CA GLN A 11 1.91 -3.61 -10.02
C GLN A 11 0.85 -4.66 -10.33
N LEU A 12 -0.12 -4.84 -9.44
CA LEU A 12 -1.25 -5.76 -9.67
C LEU A 12 -2.16 -5.26 -10.80
N ALA A 13 -2.41 -3.95 -10.86
CA ALA A 13 -3.33 -3.36 -11.84
C ALA A 13 -2.72 -3.18 -13.22
N MET A 14 -1.40 -2.96 -13.30
CA MET A 14 -0.71 -2.66 -14.56
C MET A 14 -0.06 -3.92 -15.11
N ALA A 15 -0.77 -4.63 -16.00
CA ALA A 15 -0.33 -5.91 -16.55
C ALA A 15 1.02 -5.85 -17.27
N ASP A 16 1.36 -4.70 -17.85
CA ASP A 16 2.63 -4.50 -18.56
C ASP A 16 3.79 -4.09 -17.64
N HIS A 17 3.52 -3.90 -16.35
CA HIS A 17 4.59 -3.56 -15.41
C HIS A 17 5.55 -4.72 -15.24
N PRO A 18 6.89 -4.46 -15.25
CA PRO A 18 7.88 -5.54 -15.12
C PRO A 18 7.71 -6.41 -13.86
N ALA A 19 7.21 -5.85 -12.78
CA ALA A 19 6.99 -6.54 -11.52
C ALA A 19 5.58 -7.11 -11.37
N HIS A 20 4.72 -7.03 -12.40
CA HIS A 20 3.32 -7.48 -12.33
C HIS A 20 3.21 -8.94 -11.86
N GLN A 21 3.89 -9.84 -12.54
CA GLN A 21 3.79 -11.26 -12.22
C GLN A 21 4.36 -11.60 -10.84
N LYS A 22 5.48 -10.97 -10.49
CA LYS A 22 6.09 -11.17 -9.17
C LYS A 22 5.15 -10.75 -8.04
N SER A 23 4.49 -9.60 -8.20
CA SER A 23 3.54 -9.10 -7.19
C SER A 23 2.28 -9.95 -7.15
N LEU A 24 1.78 -10.38 -8.29
CA LEU A 24 0.62 -11.27 -8.36
C LEU A 24 0.91 -12.58 -7.64
N ASP A 25 2.07 -13.18 -7.87
CA ASP A 25 2.47 -14.44 -7.22
C ASP A 25 2.63 -14.25 -5.71
N ALA A 26 3.23 -13.13 -5.28
CA ALA A 26 3.42 -12.83 -3.87
C ALA A 26 2.08 -12.65 -3.13
N VAL A 27 1.15 -11.93 -3.72
CA VAL A 27 -0.19 -11.72 -3.17
C VAL A 27 -0.95 -13.04 -3.11
N GLN A 28 -0.92 -13.82 -4.18
CA GLN A 28 -1.61 -15.11 -4.22
C GLN A 28 -1.05 -16.07 -3.16
N ALA A 29 0.27 -16.09 -2.96
CA ALA A 29 0.89 -16.91 -1.94
C ALA A 29 0.40 -16.56 -0.52
N GLU A 30 0.20 -15.27 -0.24
CA GLU A 30 -0.35 -14.85 1.05
C GLU A 30 -1.81 -15.27 1.23
N ILE A 31 -2.62 -15.13 0.18
CA ILE A 31 -4.02 -15.59 0.19
C ILE A 31 -4.09 -17.10 0.41
N ASP A 32 -3.24 -17.86 -0.27
CA ASP A 32 -3.19 -19.33 -0.14
C ASP A 32 -2.80 -19.78 1.27
N ARG A 33 -2.05 -18.95 2.00
CA ARG A 33 -1.73 -19.20 3.41
C ARG A 33 -2.84 -18.80 4.37
N GLY A 34 -3.95 -18.28 3.87
CA GLY A 34 -5.08 -17.82 4.68
C GLY A 34 -4.92 -16.41 5.23
N GLU A 35 -3.96 -15.62 4.73
CA GLU A 35 -3.79 -14.25 5.16
C GLU A 35 -4.85 -13.32 4.55
N THR A 36 -5.24 -12.32 5.32
CA THR A 36 -6.06 -11.21 4.82
C THR A 36 -5.14 -10.07 4.41
N LEU A 37 -5.35 -9.56 3.21
CA LEU A 37 -4.63 -8.40 2.69
C LEU A 37 -5.32 -7.13 3.18
N VAL A 38 -4.55 -6.17 3.65
CA VAL A 38 -5.14 -4.92 4.17
C VAL A 38 -4.41 -3.70 3.64
N PHE A 39 -5.15 -2.63 3.41
CA PHE A 39 -4.58 -1.33 3.10
C PHE A 39 -5.49 -0.22 3.60
N PRO A 40 -4.94 0.94 3.99
CA PRO A 40 -5.75 2.09 4.36
C PRO A 40 -6.20 2.88 3.12
N PRO A 41 -7.26 3.71 3.23
CA PRO A 41 -7.75 4.52 2.12
C PRO A 41 -6.67 5.37 1.43
N MET A 42 -5.69 5.88 2.18
CA MET A 42 -4.61 6.68 1.59
C MET A 42 -3.83 5.92 0.51
N VAL A 43 -3.64 4.62 0.69
CA VAL A 43 -2.95 3.78 -0.31
C VAL A 43 -3.81 3.68 -1.57
N GLY A 44 -5.13 3.54 -1.42
CA GLY A 44 -6.06 3.52 -2.54
C GLY A 44 -6.06 4.82 -3.33
N THR A 45 -6.09 5.96 -2.66
CA THR A 45 -6.07 7.27 -3.34
C THR A 45 -4.74 7.55 -4.00
N GLU A 46 -3.63 7.16 -3.39
CA GLU A 46 -2.31 7.24 -4.00
C GLU A 46 -2.21 6.36 -5.25
N PHE A 47 -2.77 5.16 -5.19
CA PHE A 47 -2.87 4.26 -6.35
C PHE A 47 -3.58 4.95 -7.53
N LEU A 48 -4.76 5.56 -7.29
CA LEU A 48 -5.49 6.27 -8.34
C LEU A 48 -4.64 7.37 -8.98
N HIS A 49 -3.90 8.11 -8.16
CA HIS A 49 -3.04 9.20 -8.62
C HIS A 49 -1.90 8.68 -9.52
N ILE A 50 -1.33 7.53 -9.19
CA ILE A 50 -0.19 6.97 -9.92
C ILE A 50 -0.62 6.33 -11.23
N VAL A 51 -1.63 5.46 -11.23
CA VAL A 51 -1.99 4.68 -12.44
C VAL A 51 -2.65 5.51 -13.52
N THR A 52 -3.16 6.69 -13.19
CA THR A 52 -3.77 7.62 -14.13
C THR A 52 -2.78 8.68 -14.64
N ASP A 53 -1.53 8.63 -14.22
CA ASP A 53 -0.50 9.58 -14.62
C ASP A 53 0.10 9.19 -15.97
N GLU A 54 -0.19 9.98 -16.98
CA GLU A 54 0.31 9.77 -18.36
C GLU A 54 1.82 9.91 -18.48
N ARG A 55 2.48 10.55 -17.50
CA ARG A 55 3.94 10.68 -17.46
C ARG A 55 4.61 9.39 -17.02
N ARG A 56 3.89 8.56 -16.27
CA ARG A 56 4.41 7.28 -15.74
C ARG A 56 4.03 6.09 -16.60
N PHE A 57 2.85 6.11 -17.19
CA PHE A 57 2.32 4.99 -17.99
C PHE A 57 1.82 5.48 -19.35
N LYS A 58 2.09 4.71 -20.39
CA LYS A 58 1.71 5.04 -21.78
C LYS A 58 1.13 3.80 -22.46
N PRO A 59 -0.21 3.59 -22.43
CA PRO A 59 -1.20 4.53 -21.86
C PRO A 59 -1.38 4.32 -20.36
N PRO A 60 -1.80 5.35 -19.62
CA PRO A 60 -2.25 5.19 -18.25
C PRO A 60 -3.65 4.57 -18.21
N LEU A 61 -4.11 4.15 -17.05
CA LEU A 61 -5.53 3.84 -16.88
C LEU A 61 -6.34 5.12 -16.94
N THR A 62 -7.55 5.04 -17.50
CA THR A 62 -8.52 6.12 -17.32
C THR A 62 -8.98 6.16 -15.88
N MET A 63 -9.54 7.29 -15.45
CA MET A 63 -10.08 7.38 -14.08
C MET A 63 -11.18 6.34 -13.84
N ALA A 64 -12.02 6.09 -14.83
CA ALA A 64 -13.07 5.07 -14.74
C ALA A 64 -12.48 3.66 -14.56
N GLU A 65 -11.45 3.32 -15.33
CA GLU A 65 -10.77 2.03 -15.21
C GLU A 65 -10.09 1.87 -13.84
N ALA A 66 -9.40 2.90 -13.39
CA ALA A 66 -8.67 2.88 -12.12
C ALA A 66 -9.61 2.74 -10.93
N THR A 67 -10.69 3.51 -10.89
CA THR A 67 -11.67 3.45 -9.81
C THR A 67 -12.39 2.10 -9.79
N GLN A 68 -12.73 1.56 -10.95
CA GLN A 68 -13.37 0.24 -11.04
C GLN A 68 -12.43 -0.85 -10.53
N TRP A 69 -11.15 -0.81 -10.93
CA TRP A 69 -10.16 -1.78 -10.45
C TRP A 69 -10.05 -1.75 -8.93
N LEU A 70 -9.96 -0.53 -8.36
CA LEU A 70 -9.81 -0.36 -6.92
C LEU A 70 -11.04 -0.86 -6.16
N ASP A 71 -12.25 -0.55 -6.65
CA ASP A 71 -13.50 -1.00 -6.05
C ASP A 71 -13.60 -2.52 -6.08
N ASP A 72 -13.27 -3.14 -7.21
CA ASP A 72 -13.27 -4.59 -7.35
C ASP A 72 -12.26 -5.25 -6.40
N PHE A 73 -11.05 -4.70 -6.33
CA PHE A 73 -10.02 -5.21 -5.43
C PHE A 73 -10.42 -5.10 -3.97
N ALA A 74 -10.94 -3.94 -3.57
CA ALA A 74 -11.39 -3.71 -2.19
C ALA A 74 -12.57 -4.59 -1.79
N SER A 75 -13.32 -5.11 -2.76
CA SER A 75 -14.49 -5.97 -2.54
C SER A 75 -14.14 -7.47 -2.47
N GLU A 76 -12.89 -7.84 -2.76
CA GLU A 76 -12.47 -9.24 -2.68
C GLU A 76 -12.57 -9.77 -1.25
N PRO A 77 -13.02 -11.03 -1.04
CA PRO A 77 -13.16 -11.59 0.30
C PRO A 77 -11.86 -11.59 1.12
N SER A 78 -10.72 -11.68 0.45
CA SER A 78 -9.40 -11.72 1.09
C SER A 78 -8.82 -10.33 1.36
N VAL A 79 -9.56 -9.26 1.09
CA VAL A 79 -9.08 -7.87 1.20
C VAL A 79 -9.95 -7.08 2.16
N ASN A 80 -9.31 -6.36 3.07
CA ASN A 80 -9.99 -5.43 3.99
C ASN A 80 -9.34 -4.05 3.90
N VAL A 81 -10.18 -3.02 3.90
CA VAL A 81 -9.73 -1.64 4.05
C VAL A 81 -9.71 -1.30 5.53
N ILE A 82 -8.56 -0.85 6.03
CA ILE A 82 -8.38 -0.44 7.42
C ILE A 82 -8.30 1.08 7.50
N ILE A 83 -8.62 1.64 8.66
CA ILE A 83 -8.67 3.09 8.84
C ILE A 83 -7.57 3.59 9.75
N ALA A 84 -7.13 4.84 9.49
CA ALA A 84 -6.27 5.58 10.39
C ALA A 84 -7.06 6.08 11.60
N SER A 85 -6.35 6.38 12.66
CA SER A 85 -6.92 6.92 13.90
C SER A 85 -6.09 8.12 14.38
N PRO A 86 -6.60 8.90 15.36
CA PRO A 86 -5.77 9.93 16.00
C PRO A 86 -4.46 9.36 16.56
N ALA A 87 -4.48 8.13 17.08
CA ALA A 87 -3.29 7.49 17.60
C ALA A 87 -2.27 7.18 16.49
N SER A 88 -2.70 6.76 15.29
CA SER A 88 -1.78 6.54 14.19
C SER A 88 -1.17 7.82 13.67
N LEU A 89 -1.90 8.94 13.69
CA LEU A 89 -1.35 10.24 13.35
C LEU A 89 -0.29 10.68 14.36
N ALA A 90 -0.58 10.54 15.65
CA ALA A 90 0.36 10.87 16.72
C ALA A 90 1.66 10.05 16.60
N LEU A 91 1.54 8.75 16.29
CA LEU A 91 2.69 7.88 16.08
C LEU A 91 3.48 8.30 14.84
N THR A 92 2.81 8.68 13.76
CA THR A 92 3.45 9.18 12.55
C THR A 92 4.34 10.39 12.86
N THR A 93 3.78 11.38 13.54
CA THR A 93 4.54 12.60 13.88
C THR A 93 5.70 12.31 14.83
N ALA A 94 5.49 11.42 15.80
CA ALA A 94 6.53 11.01 16.73
C ALA A 94 7.69 10.32 15.99
N TRP A 95 7.40 9.39 15.09
CA TRP A 95 8.44 8.69 14.33
C TRP A 95 9.20 9.62 13.38
N ILE A 96 8.51 10.55 12.72
CA ILE A 96 9.17 11.55 11.87
C ILE A 96 10.20 12.34 12.67
N CYS A 97 9.84 12.79 13.85
CA CYS A 97 10.74 13.54 14.73
C CYS A 97 11.87 12.67 15.29
N THR A 98 11.55 11.50 15.81
CA THR A 98 12.53 10.59 16.43
C THR A 98 13.60 10.14 15.43
N HIS A 99 13.22 9.85 14.19
CA HIS A 99 14.13 9.37 13.16
C HIS A 99 14.61 10.49 12.23
N ASN A 100 14.22 11.73 12.50
CA ASN A 100 14.60 12.91 11.68
C ASN A 100 14.33 12.70 10.19
N LEU A 101 13.10 12.28 9.85
CA LEU A 101 12.74 11.93 8.49
C LEU A 101 12.36 13.17 7.67
N GLY A 102 12.68 13.17 6.38
CA GLY A 102 12.33 14.23 5.46
C GLY A 102 10.93 14.04 4.85
N ARG A 103 10.50 15.04 4.07
CA ARG A 103 9.15 15.08 3.48
C ARG A 103 8.83 13.87 2.60
N LYS A 104 9.82 13.27 1.94
CA LYS A 104 9.64 12.11 1.07
C LYS A 104 9.26 10.84 1.83
N ARG A 105 9.44 10.84 3.15
CA ARG A 105 9.17 9.69 4.00
C ARG A 105 7.85 9.80 4.75
N ILE A 106 7.11 10.90 4.60
CA ILE A 106 5.88 11.16 5.37
C ILE A 106 4.82 10.09 5.13
N LEU A 107 4.52 9.79 3.88
CA LEU A 107 3.44 8.84 3.55
C LEU A 107 3.81 7.41 3.96
N ASP A 108 5.04 6.98 3.77
CA ASP A 108 5.52 5.67 4.20
C ASP A 108 5.46 5.54 5.72
N THR A 109 5.87 6.58 6.42
CA THR A 109 5.80 6.61 7.88
C THR A 109 4.35 6.50 8.37
N HIS A 110 3.44 7.22 7.71
CA HIS A 110 2.02 7.16 8.07
C HIS A 110 1.43 5.76 7.81
N LEU A 111 1.76 5.14 6.68
CA LEU A 111 1.35 3.77 6.39
C LEU A 111 1.85 2.81 7.48
N ALA A 112 3.13 2.89 7.82
CA ALA A 112 3.72 2.06 8.87
C ALA A 112 3.02 2.27 10.22
N ALA A 113 2.71 3.51 10.57
CA ALA A 113 2.03 3.85 11.82
C ALA A 113 0.59 3.30 11.87
N ILE A 114 -0.13 3.35 10.75
CA ILE A 114 -1.47 2.77 10.66
C ILE A 114 -1.41 1.25 10.87
N LEU A 115 -0.50 0.58 10.18
CA LEU A 115 -0.31 -0.87 10.33
C LEU A 115 0.04 -1.23 11.77
N HIS A 116 0.96 -0.50 12.38
CA HIS A 116 1.35 -0.70 13.78
C HIS A 116 0.14 -0.56 14.72
N SER A 117 -0.69 0.44 14.51
CA SER A 117 -1.89 0.67 15.33
C SER A 117 -2.91 -0.47 15.22
N HIS A 118 -2.91 -1.20 14.11
CA HIS A 118 -3.74 -2.38 13.90
C HIS A 118 -3.01 -3.69 14.26
N ARG A 119 -1.81 -3.60 14.85
CA ARG A 119 -0.97 -4.76 15.22
C ARG A 119 -0.62 -5.65 14.02
N ILE A 120 -0.44 -5.03 12.87
CA ILE A 120 -0.02 -5.69 11.64
C ILE A 120 1.48 -5.50 11.50
N SER A 121 2.23 -6.60 11.53
CA SER A 121 3.70 -6.58 11.55
C SER A 121 4.33 -6.93 10.19
N ARG A 122 3.51 -7.23 9.19
CA ARG A 122 3.99 -7.62 7.87
C ARG A 122 3.46 -6.68 6.79
N LEU A 123 4.31 -6.36 5.83
CA LEU A 123 3.99 -5.46 4.72
C LEU A 123 4.61 -6.00 3.44
N LEU A 124 3.79 -6.14 2.40
CA LEU A 124 4.28 -6.34 1.03
C LEU A 124 4.62 -4.98 0.43
N THR A 125 5.86 -4.81 0.02
CA THR A 125 6.36 -3.58 -0.58
C THR A 125 7.49 -3.89 -1.55
N SER A 126 7.66 -3.04 -2.56
CA SER A 126 8.80 -3.09 -3.46
C SER A 126 10.06 -2.45 -2.85
N ASN A 127 9.91 -1.71 -1.76
CA ASN A 127 10.99 -0.94 -1.13
C ASN A 127 11.10 -1.29 0.36
N PRO A 128 11.44 -2.53 0.73
CA PRO A 128 11.47 -2.94 2.14
C PRO A 128 12.43 -2.12 2.99
N SER A 129 13.51 -1.61 2.42
CA SER A 129 14.46 -0.77 3.16
C SER A 129 13.83 0.53 3.69
N ASP A 130 12.82 1.06 3.01
CA ASP A 130 12.14 2.29 3.44
C ASP A 130 11.31 2.08 4.71
N PHE A 131 10.99 0.85 5.04
CA PHE A 131 10.17 0.50 6.19
C PHE A 131 10.95 -0.19 7.32
N ALA A 132 12.22 -0.54 7.10
CA ALA A 132 13.02 -1.31 8.04
C ALA A 132 13.15 -0.63 9.41
N LEU A 133 13.20 0.69 9.46
CA LEU A 133 13.36 1.44 10.71
C LEU A 133 12.10 1.45 11.59
N PHE A 134 10.94 1.05 11.05
CA PHE A 134 9.70 0.97 11.82
C PHE A 134 9.46 -0.41 12.46
N THR A 135 10.36 -1.33 12.29
CA THR A 135 10.29 -2.63 12.96
C THR A 135 10.72 -2.47 14.42
N THR A 136 9.95 -3.02 15.30
CA THR A 136 10.24 -3.01 16.74
C THR A 136 10.67 -4.38 17.20
#